data_17125a3bdbe127b9e0df1b9aa0da6d9b
#
_entry.id   17125a3bdbe127b9e0df1b9aa0da6d9b
#
_cell.length_a   1.000
_cell.length_b   1.000
_cell.length_c   1.000
_cell.angle_alpha   90.00
_cell.angle_beta   90.00
_cell.angle_gamma   90.00
#
_symmetry.space_group_name_H-M   'P 1'
#
loop_
_entity.id
_entity.type
_entity.pdbx_description
1 polymer ?
#
loop_
_entity_poly.entity_id
_entity_poly.type
_entity_poly.pdbx_seq_one_letter_code
_entity_poly.pdbx_strand_id
1 'polypeptide(L)'
;MLAAEGFARLPRRRDDERPARVGPTIEAVADVREFSLAPRELTTCVGGLFLFIPDLVRFNVAVLAQRAKLPGSQMIPTLQGLLASLALKLWSIERKSHIMALVADDGLGLFCGLNVMPKKSFLSEYSSRITPQKVATLLGAWHGALAGETILPGESFNLDFHSVPYFGEHPLVQSHYLCKRSRRQPSILTFLAQDADSQVFCYSNANIRKGEEADEVFRFIDFWTRHHGSAPRHLVFDSKLTTYAGLDRLDEAEITFMRLRRRSPALLKEIVNLPASAWRTVTLDLSQRKYRTPRIYEQKVCLSKRTFRQFFIKDLGHDEPTILVTNDRRSTACQLIARYARRMLIENALADAVRFFHIDALSSSVGLKVDFDMALLVLASGLYRLMANRMRGYHDAQARQIFRDLIDMPADIAITGHEVTVRFHRRAHLPIVLASDLFKKSVAVPWWKGLQLKFVE
;
A
#
# COMPACT_ATOMS: atom_id res chain seq x y z
N MET A 1 -24.83 24.40 -41.85
CA MET A 1 -24.52 25.71 -41.24
C MET A 1 -25.24 25.76 -39.87
N LEU A 2 -24.59 25.37 -38.80
CA LEU A 2 -25.06 25.59 -37.42
C LEU A 2 -23.93 26.26 -36.69
N ALA A 3 -24.21 27.46 -36.24
CA ALA A 3 -23.26 28.37 -35.63
C ALA A 3 -22.78 27.86 -34.27
N ALA A 4 -21.48 27.95 -34.06
CA ALA A 4 -20.85 27.76 -32.77
C ALA A 4 -21.21 28.96 -31.87
N GLU A 5 -22.13 28.78 -30.94
CA GLU A 5 -22.33 29.71 -29.84
C GLU A 5 -21.19 29.57 -28.83
N GLY A 6 -20.37 30.60 -28.79
CA GLY A 6 -19.27 30.71 -27.83
C GLY A 6 -19.82 30.89 -26.42
N PHE A 7 -19.44 30.02 -25.52
CA PHE A 7 -19.61 30.21 -24.07
C PHE A 7 -18.88 31.48 -23.65
N ALA A 8 -19.61 32.58 -23.44
CA ALA A 8 -19.09 33.77 -22.83
C ALA A 8 -18.61 33.46 -21.41
N ARG A 9 -17.33 33.68 -21.14
CA ARG A 9 -16.79 33.60 -19.78
C ARG A 9 -17.53 34.63 -18.92
N LEU A 10 -18.26 34.15 -17.92
CA LEU A 10 -18.82 35.03 -16.89
C LEU A 10 -17.71 35.90 -16.31
N PRO A 11 -17.94 37.24 -16.19
CA PRO A 11 -16.95 38.12 -15.61
C PRO A 11 -16.66 37.64 -14.16
N ARG A 12 -15.36 37.51 -13.83
CA ARG A 12 -14.95 37.31 -12.44
C ARG A 12 -15.55 38.45 -11.62
N ARG A 13 -16.41 38.10 -10.65
CA ARG A 13 -16.83 39.05 -9.62
C ARG A 13 -15.56 39.67 -9.05
N ARG A 14 -15.42 40.97 -9.19
CA ARG A 14 -14.44 41.76 -8.43
C ARG A 14 -14.69 41.51 -6.96
N ASP A 15 -13.61 41.36 -6.23
CA ASP A 15 -13.62 41.19 -4.77
C ASP A 15 -14.26 42.44 -4.16
N ASP A 16 -15.56 42.38 -3.94
CA ASP A 16 -16.19 43.22 -2.95
C ASP A 16 -15.57 42.83 -1.61
N GLU A 17 -15.14 43.85 -0.86
CA GLU A 17 -14.46 43.76 0.42
C GLU A 17 -14.99 42.59 1.26
N ARG A 18 -14.23 41.52 1.35
CA ARG A 18 -14.53 40.49 2.31
C ARG A 18 -14.43 41.12 3.69
N PRO A 19 -15.50 41.11 4.49
CA PRO A 19 -15.41 41.64 5.84
C PRO A 19 -14.18 41.01 6.50
N ALA A 20 -13.34 41.86 7.09
CA ALA A 20 -12.16 41.40 7.83
C ALA A 20 -12.61 40.24 8.74
N ARG A 21 -12.04 39.05 8.53
CA ARG A 21 -12.30 37.93 9.42
C ARG A 21 -11.82 38.38 10.79
N VAL A 22 -12.75 38.80 11.64
CA VAL A 22 -12.51 38.90 13.06
C VAL A 22 -12.25 37.45 13.48
N GLY A 23 -10.97 37.07 13.52
CA GLY A 23 -10.58 35.80 14.12
C GLY A 23 -11.10 35.82 15.55
N PRO A 24 -11.62 34.69 16.05
CA PRO A 24 -11.88 34.62 17.49
C PRO A 24 -10.58 35.03 18.18
N THR A 25 -10.65 35.89 19.17
CA THR A 25 -9.57 36.19 20.13
C THR A 25 -9.34 34.92 20.96
N ILE A 26 -8.79 33.91 20.31
CA ILE A 26 -8.30 32.73 20.99
C ILE A 26 -6.89 33.10 21.41
N GLU A 27 -6.67 33.30 22.70
CA GLU A 27 -5.36 33.21 23.29
C GLU A 27 -4.68 31.98 22.72
N ALA A 28 -3.43 32.12 22.29
CA ALA A 28 -2.67 31.01 21.76
C ALA A 28 -2.58 29.92 22.87
N VAL A 29 -3.46 28.92 22.77
CA VAL A 29 -3.75 27.98 23.85
C VAL A 29 -2.57 27.02 24.09
N ALA A 30 -1.58 26.94 23.18
CA ALA A 30 -0.37 26.16 23.40
C ALA A 30 0.80 26.69 22.56
N ASP A 31 1.99 26.69 23.14
CA ASP A 31 3.20 26.75 22.33
C ASP A 31 3.24 25.48 21.46
N VAL A 32 3.05 25.66 20.16
CA VAL A 32 3.12 24.54 19.19
C VAL A 32 4.49 23.86 19.17
N ARG A 33 5.50 24.47 19.76
CA ARG A 33 6.87 23.96 19.83
C ARG A 33 7.06 22.95 20.96
N GLU A 34 6.35 23.10 22.08
CA GLU A 34 6.46 22.22 23.22
C GLU A 34 5.22 21.33 23.34
N PHE A 35 5.41 20.03 23.10
CA PHE A 35 4.34 19.06 23.23
C PHE A 35 3.90 18.92 24.69
N SER A 36 2.66 19.29 24.99
CA SER A 36 2.08 19.26 26.32
C SER A 36 1.36 17.94 26.59
N LEU A 37 1.70 17.35 27.72
CA LEU A 37 1.03 16.19 28.31
C LEU A 37 0.41 16.56 29.67
N ALA A 38 0.01 17.82 29.84
CA ALA A 38 -0.68 18.26 31.06
C ALA A 38 -1.97 17.43 31.27
N PRO A 39 -2.31 17.09 32.52
CA PRO A 39 -3.52 16.35 32.84
C PRO A 39 -4.77 17.04 32.23
N ARG A 40 -5.51 16.30 31.45
CA ARG A 40 -6.76 16.75 30.81
C ARG A 40 -7.56 15.61 30.26
N GLU A 41 -8.83 15.86 30.01
CA GLU A 41 -9.71 14.98 29.25
C GLU A 41 -10.02 15.60 27.90
N LEU A 42 -10.15 14.75 26.87
CA LEU A 42 -10.50 15.16 25.52
C LEU A 42 -11.29 14.04 24.83
N THR A 43 -12.11 14.41 23.87
CA THR A 43 -12.80 13.48 22.97
C THR A 43 -12.20 13.59 21.57
N THR A 44 -12.00 12.45 20.90
CA THR A 44 -11.47 12.39 19.55
C THR A 44 -12.37 11.57 18.63
N CYS A 45 -12.50 11.99 17.39
CA CYS A 45 -13.18 11.20 16.37
C CYS A 45 -12.30 10.08 15.79
N VAL A 46 -10.99 10.12 16.02
CA VAL A 46 -10.00 9.19 15.47
C VAL A 46 -9.47 8.19 16.50
N GLY A 47 -10.27 7.86 17.51
CA GLY A 47 -9.88 7.01 18.63
C GLY A 47 -9.25 5.69 18.23
N GLY A 48 -9.75 5.04 17.18
CA GLY A 48 -9.21 3.77 16.71
C GLY A 48 -7.78 3.82 16.18
N LEU A 49 -7.22 5.00 15.86
CA LEU A 49 -5.79 5.12 15.53
C LEU A 49 -4.88 4.66 16.66
N PHE A 50 -5.31 4.86 17.91
CA PHE A 50 -4.52 4.50 19.08
C PHE A 50 -4.23 3.00 19.17
N LEU A 51 -5.06 2.16 18.55
CA LEU A 51 -4.84 0.72 18.47
C LEU A 51 -3.57 0.33 17.70
N PHE A 52 -3.03 1.22 16.84
CA PHE A 52 -1.77 0.98 16.13
C PHE A 52 -0.53 1.37 16.96
N ILE A 53 -0.66 2.16 18.03
CA ILE A 53 0.48 2.62 18.83
C ILE A 53 1.31 1.46 19.39
N PRO A 54 0.74 0.38 19.95
CA PRO A 54 1.53 -0.75 20.45
C PRO A 54 2.46 -1.34 19.40
N ASP A 55 2.02 -1.47 18.15
CA ASP A 55 2.86 -1.98 17.06
C ASP A 55 3.90 -0.93 16.62
N LEU A 56 3.54 0.35 16.55
CA LEU A 56 4.48 1.44 16.25
C LEU A 56 5.61 1.52 17.28
N VAL A 57 5.30 1.30 18.57
CA VAL A 57 6.30 1.23 19.65
C VAL A 57 7.15 -0.03 19.51
N ARG A 58 6.52 -1.19 19.31
CA ARG A 58 7.19 -2.50 19.17
C ARG A 58 8.21 -2.49 18.05
N PHE A 59 7.86 -1.91 16.90
CA PHE A 59 8.76 -1.79 15.75
C PHE A 59 9.72 -0.60 15.84
N ASN A 60 9.68 0.14 16.93
CA ASN A 60 10.54 1.29 17.16
C ASN A 60 10.56 2.27 15.97
N VAL A 61 9.37 2.76 15.61
CA VAL A 61 9.17 3.64 14.45
C VAL A 61 10.08 4.88 14.47
N ALA A 62 10.51 5.32 15.67
CA ALA A 62 11.46 6.42 15.82
C ALA A 62 12.83 6.07 15.22
N VAL A 63 13.32 4.85 15.45
CA VAL A 63 14.58 4.37 14.88
C VAL A 63 14.45 4.20 13.35
N LEU A 64 13.28 3.76 12.86
CA LEU A 64 13.05 3.66 11.40
C LEU A 64 13.18 5.04 10.74
N ALA A 65 12.55 6.05 11.32
CA ALA A 65 12.61 7.43 10.83
C ALA A 65 14.04 8.00 10.84
N GLN A 66 14.80 7.73 11.90
CA GLN A 66 16.19 8.16 12.06
C GLN A 66 17.12 7.46 11.05
N ARG A 67 17.01 6.12 10.90
CA ARG A 67 17.80 5.34 9.93
C ARG A 67 17.58 5.83 8.51
N ALA A 68 16.34 6.14 8.16
CA ALA A 68 15.97 6.68 6.86
C ALA A 68 16.37 8.16 6.70
N LYS A 69 16.93 8.80 7.72
CA LYS A 69 17.28 10.22 7.73
C LYS A 69 16.14 11.10 7.21
N LEU A 70 14.92 10.80 7.66
CA LEU A 70 13.76 11.59 7.27
C LEU A 70 13.91 13.04 7.76
N PRO A 71 13.34 14.03 7.06
CA PRO A 71 13.45 15.42 7.46
C PRO A 71 12.72 15.68 8.79
N GLY A 72 13.21 16.65 9.53
CA GLY A 72 12.59 17.15 10.76
C GLY A 72 12.91 18.63 10.95
N SER A 73 12.25 19.26 11.90
CA SER A 73 12.51 20.62 12.37
C SER A 73 12.34 20.70 13.88
N GLN A 74 12.67 21.84 14.48
CA GLN A 74 12.42 22.07 15.90
C GLN A 74 10.92 22.02 16.26
N MET A 75 10.06 22.51 15.37
CA MET A 75 8.61 22.50 15.57
C MET A 75 7.96 21.13 15.32
N ILE A 76 8.47 20.40 14.32
CA ILE A 76 7.97 19.08 13.95
C ILE A 76 9.17 18.16 13.77
N PRO A 77 9.57 17.45 14.80
CA PRO A 77 10.69 16.52 14.75
C PRO A 77 10.46 15.37 13.76
N THR A 78 11.51 14.65 13.42
CA THR A 78 11.52 13.61 12.36
C THR A 78 10.44 12.54 12.57
N LEU A 79 10.30 12.04 13.79
CA LEU A 79 9.29 11.03 14.11
C LEU A 79 7.87 11.55 13.91
N GLN A 80 7.60 12.76 14.43
CA GLN A 80 6.28 13.39 14.35
C GLN A 80 5.85 13.66 12.90
N GLY A 81 6.80 14.04 12.04
CA GLY A 81 6.57 14.19 10.61
C GLY A 81 6.17 12.87 9.93
N LEU A 82 6.84 11.77 10.30
CA LEU A 82 6.47 10.44 9.81
C LEU A 82 5.10 10.00 10.34
N LEU A 83 4.87 10.12 11.67
CA LEU A 83 3.59 9.73 12.29
C LEU A 83 2.41 10.53 11.71
N ALA A 84 2.56 11.85 11.52
CA ALA A 84 1.53 12.68 10.91
C ALA A 84 1.21 12.24 9.47
N SER A 85 2.23 11.86 8.68
CA SER A 85 2.03 11.36 7.32
C SER A 85 1.40 9.97 7.30
N LEU A 86 1.81 9.09 8.21
CA LEU A 86 1.30 7.72 8.34
C LEU A 86 -0.14 7.72 8.86
N ALA A 87 -0.48 8.59 9.82
CA ALA A 87 -1.84 8.74 10.34
C ALA A 87 -2.86 9.01 9.23
N LEU A 88 -2.50 9.80 8.21
CA LEU A 88 -3.37 10.05 7.06
C LEU A 88 -3.68 8.75 6.28
N LYS A 89 -2.69 7.87 6.12
CA LYS A 89 -2.89 6.57 5.45
C LYS A 89 -3.69 5.61 6.32
N LEU A 90 -3.40 5.56 7.62
CA LEU A 90 -4.13 4.72 8.56
C LEU A 90 -5.59 5.16 8.72
N TRP A 91 -5.87 6.46 8.61
CA TRP A 91 -7.23 7.01 8.72
C TRP A 91 -7.93 7.15 7.36
N SER A 92 -7.39 6.57 6.29
CA SER A 92 -8.00 6.63 4.94
C SER A 92 -8.26 8.06 4.44
N ILE A 93 -7.37 9.00 4.71
CA ILE A 93 -7.50 10.37 4.20
C ILE A 93 -7.12 10.41 2.72
N GLU A 94 -8.08 10.74 1.86
CA GLU A 94 -7.90 10.74 0.41
C GLU A 94 -6.79 11.70 -0.05
N ARG A 95 -6.79 12.93 0.48
CA ARG A 95 -5.82 13.97 0.08
C ARG A 95 -5.24 14.65 1.30
N LYS A 96 -3.97 15.04 1.21
CA LYS A 96 -3.30 15.80 2.29
C LYS A 96 -4.04 17.09 2.67
N SER A 97 -4.78 17.71 1.74
CA SER A 97 -5.60 18.87 2.03
C SER A 97 -6.80 18.58 2.93
N HIS A 98 -7.30 17.35 2.95
CA HIS A 98 -8.44 16.95 3.79
C HIS A 98 -8.09 16.88 5.27
N ILE A 99 -6.79 16.89 5.64
CA ILE A 99 -6.36 17.02 7.03
C ILE A 99 -6.95 18.26 7.72
N MET A 100 -7.26 19.29 6.93
CA MET A 100 -7.83 20.52 7.49
C MET A 100 -9.19 20.30 8.18
N ALA A 101 -9.90 19.22 7.87
CA ALA A 101 -11.13 18.84 8.58
C ALA A 101 -10.84 18.23 9.97
N LEU A 102 -9.63 17.71 10.18
CA LEU A 102 -9.21 17.03 11.41
C LEU A 102 -8.12 17.80 12.17
N VAL A 103 -7.71 18.98 11.69
CA VAL A 103 -6.59 19.73 12.26
C VAL A 103 -6.82 20.15 13.71
N ALA A 104 -8.09 20.31 14.09
CA ALA A 104 -8.52 20.67 15.44
C ALA A 104 -8.83 19.45 16.34
N ASP A 105 -8.64 18.21 15.85
CA ASP A 105 -8.79 17.02 16.67
C ASP A 105 -7.53 16.82 17.54
N ASP A 106 -7.66 17.08 18.85
CA ASP A 106 -6.56 16.98 19.81
C ASP A 106 -6.02 15.55 19.94
N GLY A 107 -6.88 14.53 19.76
CA GLY A 107 -6.46 13.13 19.80
C GLY A 107 -5.58 12.77 18.62
N LEU A 108 -5.85 13.31 17.43
CA LEU A 108 -4.97 13.11 16.28
C LEU A 108 -3.59 13.75 16.51
N GLY A 109 -3.56 14.94 17.09
CA GLY A 109 -2.32 15.59 17.54
C GLY A 109 -1.56 14.71 18.54
N LEU A 110 -2.25 14.26 19.58
CA LEU A 110 -1.69 13.37 20.62
C LEU A 110 -1.13 12.07 20.03
N PHE A 111 -1.86 11.41 19.12
CA PHE A 111 -1.36 10.22 18.41
C PHE A 111 0.01 10.47 17.78
N CYS A 112 0.20 11.61 17.15
CA CYS A 112 1.46 12.00 16.51
C CYS A 112 2.54 12.53 17.48
N GLY A 113 2.22 12.79 18.73
CA GLY A 113 3.11 13.47 19.69
C GLY A 113 3.24 14.96 19.38
N LEU A 114 2.15 15.61 19.00
CA LEU A 114 2.05 17.02 18.67
C LEU A 114 0.84 17.65 19.38
N ASN A 115 0.91 18.94 19.69
CA ASN A 115 -0.24 19.66 20.22
C ASN A 115 -1.32 19.90 19.13
N VAL A 116 -0.88 20.10 17.91
CA VAL A 116 -1.75 20.39 16.76
C VAL A 116 -1.20 19.68 15.52
N MET A 117 -2.08 19.13 14.71
CA MET A 117 -1.69 18.49 13.44
C MET A 117 -1.05 19.48 12.47
N PRO A 118 0.01 19.05 11.75
CA PRO A 118 0.62 19.87 10.71
C PRO A 118 -0.37 20.19 9.60
N LYS A 119 -0.37 21.46 9.16
CA LYS A 119 -1.21 21.91 8.04
C LYS A 119 -0.80 21.25 6.72
N LYS A 120 -1.69 21.29 5.73
CA LYS A 120 -1.47 20.74 4.38
C LYS A 120 -0.16 21.23 3.73
N SER A 121 0.24 22.48 3.95
CA SER A 121 1.49 23.04 3.39
C SER A 121 2.72 22.29 3.90
N PHE A 122 2.81 22.07 5.23
CA PHE A 122 3.91 21.28 5.80
C PHE A 122 3.93 19.87 5.26
N LEU A 123 2.80 19.15 5.29
CA LEU A 123 2.72 17.75 4.81
C LEU A 123 3.11 17.63 3.34
N SER A 124 2.78 18.64 2.54
CA SER A 124 3.17 18.73 1.14
C SER A 124 4.66 18.95 0.98
N GLU A 125 5.23 19.90 1.69
CA GLU A 125 6.66 20.22 1.68
C GLU A 125 7.49 19.09 2.28
N TYR A 126 7.05 18.52 3.40
CA TYR A 126 7.71 17.41 4.06
C TYR A 126 8.00 16.26 3.08
N SER A 127 6.98 15.79 2.36
CA SER A 127 7.15 14.69 1.42
C SER A 127 8.06 15.04 0.24
N SER A 128 8.14 16.31 -0.17
CA SER A 128 9.04 16.74 -1.26
C SER A 128 10.52 16.75 -0.87
N ARG A 129 10.84 16.75 0.42
CA ARG A 129 12.22 16.66 0.95
C ARG A 129 12.70 15.21 1.15
N ILE A 130 11.84 14.22 0.85
CA ILE A 130 12.18 12.80 0.99
C ILE A 130 12.61 12.27 -0.37
N THR A 131 13.88 11.92 -0.49
CA THR A 131 14.48 11.39 -1.72
C THR A 131 14.20 9.91 -1.90
N PRO A 132 14.28 9.34 -3.12
CA PRO A 132 14.14 7.90 -3.35
C PRO A 132 15.07 7.04 -2.48
N GLN A 133 16.30 7.54 -2.22
CA GLN A 133 17.24 6.83 -1.33
C GLN A 133 16.71 6.73 0.10
N LYS A 134 16.09 7.78 0.62
CA LYS A 134 15.47 7.78 1.95
C LYS A 134 14.27 6.82 2.00
N VAL A 135 13.47 6.78 0.93
CA VAL A 135 12.36 5.85 0.78
C VAL A 135 12.87 4.40 0.81
N ALA A 136 13.88 4.06 0.01
CA ALA A 136 14.46 2.72 -0.01
C ALA A 136 15.02 2.33 1.37
N THR A 137 15.67 3.26 2.07
CA THR A 137 16.18 3.02 3.43
C THR A 137 15.05 2.81 4.43
N LEU A 138 13.95 3.58 4.34
CA LEU A 138 12.78 3.40 5.20
C LEU A 138 12.14 2.03 4.99
N LEU A 139 11.95 1.61 3.73
CA LEU A 139 11.40 0.29 3.41
C LEU A 139 12.30 -0.84 3.91
N GLY A 140 13.64 -0.71 3.74
CA GLY A 140 14.58 -1.70 4.27
C GLY A 140 14.59 -1.78 5.79
N ALA A 141 14.49 -0.63 6.47
CA ALA A 141 14.39 -0.58 7.94
C ALA A 141 13.06 -1.18 8.43
N TRP A 142 11.94 -0.90 7.73
CA TRP A 142 10.64 -1.49 8.01
C TRP A 142 10.65 -3.01 7.83
N HIS A 143 11.21 -3.49 6.71
CA HIS A 143 11.39 -4.93 6.47
C HIS A 143 12.18 -5.60 7.61
N GLY A 144 13.30 -5.00 8.03
CA GLY A 144 14.08 -5.50 9.15
C GLY A 144 13.32 -5.53 10.48
N ALA A 145 12.44 -4.55 10.72
CA ALA A 145 11.59 -4.52 11.90
C ALA A 145 10.53 -5.66 11.89
N LEU A 146 10.08 -6.07 10.71
CA LEU A 146 9.11 -7.16 10.53
C LEU A 146 9.75 -8.56 10.46
N ALA A 147 11.08 -8.68 10.45
CA ALA A 147 11.77 -9.96 10.26
C ALA A 147 11.39 -11.04 11.29
N GLY A 148 10.97 -10.63 12.50
CA GLY A 148 10.48 -11.54 13.55
C GLY A 148 8.99 -11.87 13.46
N GLU A 149 8.27 -11.28 12.52
CA GLU A 149 6.84 -11.44 12.38
C GLU A 149 6.48 -12.43 11.26
N THR A 150 5.39 -13.14 11.43
CA THR A 150 4.91 -14.13 10.44
C THR A 150 4.19 -13.51 9.24
N ILE A 151 4.15 -12.18 9.16
CA ILE A 151 3.43 -11.49 8.08
C ILE A 151 4.22 -11.34 6.77
N LEU A 152 5.49 -11.73 6.75
CA LEU A 152 6.33 -11.78 5.56
C LEU A 152 7.06 -13.12 5.47
N PRO A 153 6.35 -14.23 5.16
CA PRO A 153 6.97 -15.55 5.01
C PRO A 153 8.04 -15.60 3.90
N GLY A 154 7.87 -14.78 2.83
CA GLY A 154 8.91 -14.60 1.82
C GLY A 154 9.07 -15.74 0.81
N GLU A 155 8.12 -16.66 0.72
CA GLU A 155 8.19 -17.80 -0.19
C GLU A 155 7.79 -17.42 -1.62
N SER A 156 6.75 -16.63 -1.78
CA SER A 156 6.17 -16.27 -3.08
C SER A 156 5.74 -14.81 -3.12
N PHE A 157 6.01 -14.15 -4.25
CA PHE A 157 5.68 -12.73 -4.43
C PHE A 157 4.86 -12.50 -5.68
N ASN A 158 3.81 -11.73 -5.55
CA ASN A 158 3.07 -11.14 -6.65
C ASN A 158 3.67 -9.79 -6.98
N LEU A 159 4.04 -9.57 -8.25
CA LEU A 159 4.63 -8.33 -8.72
C LEU A 159 3.69 -7.69 -9.73
N ASP A 160 3.47 -6.39 -9.60
CA ASP A 160 2.64 -5.66 -10.56
C ASP A 160 3.06 -4.19 -10.69
N PHE A 161 2.73 -3.61 -11.85
CA PHE A 161 2.81 -2.17 -12.07
C PHE A 161 1.46 -1.53 -11.86
N HIS A 162 1.48 -0.39 -11.21
CA HIS A 162 0.32 0.47 -11.09
C HIS A 162 0.61 1.87 -11.64
N SER A 163 -0.30 2.43 -12.42
CA SER A 163 -0.14 3.77 -12.99
C SER A 163 -0.94 4.77 -12.18
N VAL A 164 -0.25 5.64 -11.45
CA VAL A 164 -0.84 6.71 -10.65
C VAL A 164 -1.10 7.91 -11.54
N PRO A 165 -2.36 8.37 -11.70
CA PRO A 165 -2.69 9.55 -12.48
C PRO A 165 -1.93 10.78 -11.97
N TYR A 166 -1.33 11.54 -12.88
CA TYR A 166 -0.50 12.68 -12.53
C TYR A 166 -0.82 13.87 -13.44
N PHE A 167 -1.05 15.03 -12.86
CA PHE A 167 -1.51 16.22 -13.57
C PHE A 167 -0.48 17.37 -13.56
N GLY A 168 0.72 17.11 -13.04
CA GLY A 168 1.82 18.07 -13.03
C GLY A 168 2.90 17.75 -14.07
N GLU A 169 3.92 18.58 -14.12
CA GLU A 169 5.11 18.38 -14.95
C GLU A 169 6.20 17.68 -14.12
N HIS A 170 6.67 16.54 -14.57
CA HIS A 170 7.77 15.81 -13.96
C HIS A 170 8.44 14.90 -14.99
N PRO A 171 9.77 14.72 -14.97
CA PRO A 171 10.49 13.87 -15.92
C PRO A 171 10.04 12.40 -15.97
N LEU A 172 9.43 11.88 -14.90
CA LEU A 172 8.90 10.52 -14.82
C LEU A 172 7.46 10.39 -15.31
N VAL A 173 6.80 11.51 -15.65
CA VAL A 173 5.42 11.49 -16.14
C VAL A 173 5.40 11.04 -17.58
N GLN A 174 4.61 10.01 -17.84
CA GLN A 174 4.42 9.44 -19.16
C GLN A 174 2.97 9.08 -19.40
N SER A 175 2.62 8.93 -20.68
CA SER A 175 1.27 8.51 -21.06
C SER A 175 1.15 6.98 -20.92
N HIS A 176 0.51 6.52 -19.84
CA HIS A 176 0.18 5.11 -19.61
C HIS A 176 -1.32 4.87 -19.85
N TYR A 177 -1.64 3.64 -20.28
CA TYR A 177 -3.02 3.21 -20.42
C TYR A 177 -3.59 2.85 -19.05
N LEU A 178 -4.69 3.50 -18.67
CA LEU A 178 -5.41 3.27 -17.43
C LEU A 178 -6.67 2.46 -17.72
N CYS A 179 -6.68 1.18 -17.34
CA CYS A 179 -7.80 0.27 -17.59
C CYS A 179 -9.13 0.82 -17.07
N LYS A 180 -9.17 1.39 -15.85
CA LYS A 180 -10.38 1.97 -15.27
C LYS A 180 -10.97 3.14 -16.07
N ARG A 181 -10.17 3.84 -16.85
CA ARG A 181 -10.59 4.99 -17.66
C ARG A 181 -10.61 4.70 -19.15
N SER A 182 -10.23 3.48 -19.55
CA SER A 182 -10.14 3.02 -20.93
C SER A 182 -9.42 4.00 -21.86
N ARG A 183 -8.46 4.76 -21.34
CA ARG A 183 -7.69 5.76 -22.11
C ARG A 183 -6.27 5.91 -21.60
N ARG A 184 -5.41 6.45 -22.46
CA ARG A 184 -4.08 6.88 -22.07
C ARG A 184 -4.16 8.25 -21.39
N GLN A 185 -3.43 8.43 -20.31
CA GLN A 185 -3.29 9.73 -19.65
C GLN A 185 -1.91 9.85 -18.98
N PRO A 186 -1.45 11.11 -18.73
CA PRO A 186 -0.24 11.34 -17.94
C PRO A 186 -0.34 10.64 -16.58
N SER A 187 0.70 9.89 -16.24
CA SER A 187 0.76 9.13 -14.98
C SER A 187 2.20 8.80 -14.61
N ILE A 188 2.43 8.53 -13.35
CA ILE A 188 3.68 7.97 -12.82
C ILE A 188 3.49 6.47 -12.67
N LEU A 189 4.41 5.70 -13.25
CA LEU A 189 4.43 4.26 -13.09
C LEU A 189 5.01 3.91 -11.73
N THR A 190 4.30 3.07 -10.99
CA THR A 190 4.74 2.54 -9.70
C THR A 190 4.86 1.02 -9.79
N PHE A 191 5.90 0.47 -9.19
CA PHE A 191 6.07 -0.96 -9.02
C PHE A 191 5.72 -1.33 -7.58
N LEU A 192 5.01 -2.45 -7.42
CA LEU A 192 4.60 -2.99 -6.13
C LEU A 192 4.92 -4.48 -6.07
N ALA A 193 5.53 -4.91 -4.97
CA ALA A 193 5.68 -6.30 -4.63
C ALA A 193 4.85 -6.63 -3.39
N GLN A 194 4.11 -7.73 -3.49
CA GLN A 194 3.25 -8.25 -2.43
C GLN A 194 3.69 -9.66 -2.08
N ASP A 195 3.88 -9.93 -0.80
CA ASP A 195 3.96 -11.31 -0.32
C ASP A 195 2.62 -12.01 -0.61
N ALA A 196 2.68 -13.15 -1.31
CA ALA A 196 1.48 -13.81 -1.83
C ALA A 196 0.68 -14.53 -0.73
N ASP A 197 1.32 -14.93 0.36
CA ASP A 197 0.69 -15.67 1.44
C ASP A 197 0.01 -14.72 2.44
N SER A 198 0.71 -13.69 2.86
CA SER A 198 0.18 -12.69 3.80
C SER A 198 -0.63 -11.58 3.11
N GLN A 199 -0.51 -11.41 1.80
CA GLN A 199 -1.12 -10.34 1.00
C GLN A 199 -0.64 -8.92 1.39
N VAL A 200 0.52 -8.80 2.06
CA VAL A 200 1.11 -7.54 2.49
C VAL A 200 2.02 -7.00 1.40
N PHE A 201 1.93 -5.70 1.11
CA PHE A 201 2.94 -5.03 0.29
C PHE A 201 4.25 -4.94 1.06
N CYS A 202 5.33 -5.44 0.47
CA CYS A 202 6.65 -5.47 1.08
C CYS A 202 7.66 -4.54 0.39
N TYR A 203 7.38 -4.11 -0.82
CA TYR A 203 8.23 -3.20 -1.58
C TYR A 203 7.41 -2.32 -2.51
N SER A 204 7.89 -1.10 -2.73
CA SER A 204 7.35 -0.17 -3.71
C SER A 204 8.46 0.70 -4.30
N ASN A 205 8.30 1.10 -5.57
CA ASN A 205 9.15 2.07 -6.24
C ASN A 205 8.30 2.89 -7.23
N ALA A 206 8.32 4.20 -7.10
CA ALA A 206 7.68 5.13 -8.05
C ALA A 206 8.70 5.95 -8.84
N ASN A 207 9.98 5.62 -8.76
CA ASN A 207 11.07 6.30 -9.46
C ASN A 207 11.54 5.48 -10.67
N ILE A 208 10.60 5.12 -11.55
CA ILE A 208 10.85 4.25 -12.70
C ILE A 208 10.87 5.10 -13.97
N ARG A 209 11.95 5.01 -14.74
CA ARG A 209 12.05 5.65 -16.05
C ARG A 209 11.58 4.72 -17.15
N LYS A 210 11.10 5.31 -18.23
CA LYS A 210 10.74 4.55 -19.43
C LYS A 210 11.93 3.79 -19.98
N GLY A 211 11.70 2.50 -20.26
CA GLY A 211 12.73 1.59 -20.74
C GLY A 211 13.47 0.85 -19.62
N GLU A 212 13.28 1.24 -18.34
CA GLU A 212 13.87 0.58 -17.18
C GLU A 212 12.86 -0.34 -16.45
N GLU A 213 11.64 -0.45 -16.96
CA GLU A 213 10.56 -1.21 -16.30
C GLU A 213 10.95 -2.68 -16.10
N ALA A 214 11.68 -3.25 -17.06
CA ALA A 214 12.13 -4.64 -16.99
C ALA A 214 13.16 -4.91 -15.89
N ASP A 215 13.84 -3.90 -15.40
CA ASP A 215 14.85 -4.01 -14.35
C ASP A 215 14.27 -4.00 -12.95
N GLU A 216 13.01 -3.56 -12.78
CA GLU A 216 12.37 -3.47 -11.46
C GLU A 216 12.24 -4.81 -10.76
N VAL A 217 12.04 -5.89 -11.51
CA VAL A 217 12.02 -7.24 -10.94
C VAL A 217 13.36 -7.56 -10.27
N PHE A 218 14.49 -7.17 -10.90
CA PHE A 218 15.82 -7.41 -10.36
C PHE A 218 16.16 -6.46 -9.21
N ARG A 219 15.70 -5.20 -9.27
CA ARG A 219 15.81 -4.26 -8.13
C ARG A 219 15.06 -4.78 -6.90
N PHE A 220 13.89 -5.36 -7.10
CA PHE A 220 13.16 -6.02 -6.01
C PHE A 220 13.91 -7.24 -5.47
N ILE A 221 14.45 -8.10 -6.33
CA ILE A 221 15.26 -9.27 -5.91
C ILE A 221 16.47 -8.82 -5.08
N ASP A 222 17.19 -7.79 -5.54
CA ASP A 222 18.33 -7.23 -4.82
C ASP A 222 17.94 -6.64 -3.47
N PHE A 223 16.81 -5.91 -3.42
CA PHE A 223 16.25 -5.37 -2.18
C PHE A 223 15.91 -6.50 -1.20
N TRP A 224 15.15 -7.47 -1.66
CA TRP A 224 14.71 -8.60 -0.84
C TRP A 224 15.92 -9.40 -0.31
N THR A 225 16.84 -9.78 -1.18
CA THR A 225 18.04 -10.54 -0.82
C THR A 225 18.89 -9.81 0.21
N ARG A 226 19.05 -8.50 0.06
CA ARG A 226 19.83 -7.66 1.00
C ARG A 226 19.21 -7.62 2.40
N HIS A 227 17.90 -7.58 2.50
CA HIS A 227 17.21 -7.40 3.77
C HIS A 227 16.72 -8.70 4.40
N HIS A 228 16.48 -9.74 3.61
CA HIS A 228 16.02 -11.05 4.06
C HIS A 228 17.16 -12.09 4.19
N GLY A 229 18.28 -11.84 3.51
CA GLY A 229 19.44 -12.74 3.52
C GLY A 229 19.39 -13.87 2.48
N SER A 230 18.28 -14.04 1.75
CA SER A 230 18.11 -15.01 0.66
C SER A 230 17.26 -14.43 -0.48
N ALA A 231 17.49 -14.93 -1.70
CA ALA A 231 16.68 -14.53 -2.84
C ALA A 231 15.23 -15.05 -2.71
N PRO A 232 14.24 -14.35 -3.31
CA PRO A 232 12.86 -14.84 -3.33
C PRO A 232 12.77 -16.14 -4.12
N ARG A 233 11.95 -17.09 -3.63
CA ARG A 233 11.82 -18.42 -4.29
C ARG A 233 10.93 -18.38 -5.52
N HIS A 234 9.78 -17.72 -5.42
CA HIS A 234 8.75 -17.71 -6.45
C HIS A 234 8.29 -16.30 -6.76
N LEU A 235 8.31 -15.94 -8.04
CA LEU A 235 7.80 -14.67 -8.54
C LEU A 235 6.64 -14.89 -9.49
N VAL A 236 5.53 -14.20 -9.29
CA VAL A 236 4.35 -14.23 -10.17
C VAL A 236 4.08 -12.83 -10.69
N PHE A 237 4.04 -12.67 -12.02
CA PHE A 237 3.92 -11.34 -12.62
C PHE A 237 3.30 -11.34 -14.02
N ASP A 238 2.91 -10.17 -14.49
CA ASP A 238 2.35 -9.97 -15.82
C ASP A 238 3.43 -9.93 -16.91
N SER A 239 2.98 -10.05 -18.15
CA SER A 239 3.81 -10.07 -19.36
C SER A 239 4.69 -8.84 -19.59
N LYS A 240 4.38 -7.71 -18.94
CA LYS A 240 5.09 -6.44 -19.12
C LYS A 240 6.29 -6.25 -18.19
N LEU A 241 6.40 -7.05 -17.13
CA LEU A 241 7.38 -6.81 -16.06
C LEU A 241 8.82 -7.15 -16.42
N THR A 242 9.07 -8.01 -17.40
CA THR A 242 10.44 -8.32 -17.83
C THR A 242 10.49 -8.80 -19.28
N THR A 243 11.69 -8.83 -19.86
CA THR A 243 11.95 -9.34 -21.20
C THR A 243 12.19 -10.85 -21.17
N TYR A 244 12.27 -11.50 -22.34
CA TYR A 244 12.64 -12.92 -22.42
C TYR A 244 14.08 -13.17 -21.93
N ALA A 245 15.00 -12.23 -22.21
CA ALA A 245 16.35 -12.29 -21.64
C ALA A 245 16.35 -12.16 -20.09
N GLY A 246 15.41 -11.39 -19.54
CA GLY A 246 15.19 -11.35 -18.10
C GLY A 246 14.72 -12.68 -17.52
N LEU A 247 13.89 -13.46 -18.26
CA LEU A 247 13.49 -14.80 -17.84
C LEU A 247 14.70 -15.77 -17.82
N ASP A 248 15.62 -15.65 -18.79
CA ASP A 248 16.85 -16.45 -18.78
C ASP A 248 17.70 -16.14 -17.54
N ARG A 249 17.82 -14.85 -17.15
CA ARG A 249 18.54 -14.42 -15.93
C ARG A 249 17.87 -14.97 -14.65
N LEU A 250 16.54 -14.97 -14.58
CA LEU A 250 15.81 -15.55 -13.43
C LEU A 250 16.07 -17.05 -13.31
N ASP A 251 16.05 -17.77 -14.44
CA ASP A 251 16.34 -19.22 -14.46
C ASP A 251 17.82 -19.50 -14.08
N GLU A 252 18.76 -18.65 -14.52
CA GLU A 252 20.16 -18.72 -14.11
C GLU A 252 20.38 -18.50 -12.61
N ALA A 253 19.60 -17.60 -12.03
CA ALA A 253 19.63 -17.31 -10.60
C ALA A 253 18.79 -18.32 -9.77
N GLU A 254 18.30 -19.41 -10.37
CA GLU A 254 17.45 -20.43 -9.75
C GLU A 254 16.17 -19.86 -9.10
N ILE A 255 15.74 -18.69 -9.53
CA ILE A 255 14.49 -18.06 -9.07
C ILE A 255 13.34 -18.59 -9.93
N THR A 256 12.41 -19.26 -9.29
CA THR A 256 11.22 -19.76 -9.98
C THR A 256 10.29 -18.62 -10.32
N PHE A 257 9.79 -18.60 -11.55
CA PHE A 257 8.82 -17.58 -11.96
C PHE A 257 7.58 -18.17 -12.63
N MET A 258 6.52 -17.39 -12.60
CA MET A 258 5.29 -17.60 -13.35
C MET A 258 4.88 -16.29 -14.02
N ARG A 259 4.71 -16.33 -15.34
CA ARG A 259 4.45 -15.13 -16.14
C ARG A 259 3.35 -15.38 -17.15
N LEU A 260 2.48 -14.37 -17.34
CA LEU A 260 1.62 -14.33 -18.52
C LEU A 260 2.44 -14.09 -19.79
N ARG A 261 2.05 -14.74 -20.87
CA ARG A 261 2.55 -14.45 -22.21
C ARG A 261 1.50 -13.73 -23.02
N ARG A 262 1.91 -12.70 -23.76
CA ARG A 262 0.99 -11.98 -24.66
C ARG A 262 0.42 -12.91 -25.72
N ARG A 263 -0.85 -12.78 -25.97
CA ARG A 263 -1.56 -13.46 -27.04
C ARG A 263 -1.18 -12.82 -28.37
N SER A 264 -0.37 -13.50 -29.17
CA SER A 264 -0.14 -13.10 -30.57
C SER A 264 -1.15 -13.79 -31.48
N PRO A 265 -1.47 -13.21 -32.63
CA PRO A 265 -2.35 -13.89 -33.61
C PRO A 265 -1.89 -15.30 -33.97
N ALA A 266 -0.57 -15.51 -34.09
CA ALA A 266 0.02 -16.83 -34.36
C ALA A 266 -0.26 -17.84 -33.24
N LEU A 267 -0.10 -17.43 -31.96
CA LEU A 267 -0.39 -18.28 -30.79
C LEU A 267 -1.89 -18.57 -30.67
N LEU A 268 -2.75 -17.61 -30.97
CA LEU A 268 -4.20 -17.85 -30.94
C LEU A 268 -4.61 -18.84 -32.04
N LYS A 269 -4.03 -18.74 -33.24
CA LYS A 269 -4.24 -19.70 -34.33
C LYS A 269 -3.74 -21.09 -33.94
N GLU A 270 -2.57 -21.21 -33.33
CA GLU A 270 -2.04 -22.47 -32.79
C GLU A 270 -3.05 -23.10 -31.81
N ILE A 271 -3.55 -22.33 -30.84
CA ILE A 271 -4.48 -22.79 -29.80
C ILE A 271 -5.82 -23.27 -30.41
N VAL A 272 -6.32 -22.59 -31.45
CA VAL A 272 -7.56 -22.97 -32.15
C VAL A 272 -7.38 -24.28 -32.88
N ASN A 273 -6.21 -24.54 -33.49
CA ASN A 273 -5.90 -25.73 -34.26
C ASN A 273 -5.58 -26.97 -33.40
N LEU A 274 -5.47 -26.84 -32.09
CA LEU A 274 -5.23 -27.98 -31.20
C LEU A 274 -6.45 -28.89 -31.16
N PRO A 275 -6.27 -30.23 -31.38
CA PRO A 275 -7.37 -31.20 -31.35
C PRO A 275 -7.96 -31.27 -29.91
N ALA A 276 -9.24 -31.59 -29.85
CA ALA A 276 -9.93 -31.68 -28.52
C ALA A 276 -9.25 -32.68 -27.59
N SER A 277 -8.65 -33.75 -28.12
CA SER A 277 -7.92 -34.76 -27.36
C SER A 277 -6.61 -34.26 -26.72
N ALA A 278 -6.05 -33.13 -27.20
CA ALA A 278 -4.85 -32.53 -26.60
C ALA A 278 -5.13 -31.82 -25.26
N TRP A 279 -6.38 -31.51 -25.00
CA TRP A 279 -6.79 -30.78 -23.81
C TRP A 279 -7.11 -31.74 -22.67
N ARG A 280 -6.54 -31.47 -21.48
CA ARG A 280 -6.88 -32.20 -20.25
C ARG A 280 -7.56 -31.28 -19.25
N THR A 281 -8.58 -31.77 -18.58
CA THR A 281 -9.24 -31.05 -17.49
C THR A 281 -8.43 -31.21 -16.21
N VAL A 282 -8.27 -30.10 -15.46
CA VAL A 282 -7.66 -30.11 -14.12
C VAL A 282 -8.64 -29.54 -13.12
N THR A 283 -8.68 -30.11 -11.90
CA THR A 283 -9.49 -29.60 -10.82
C THR A 283 -8.64 -28.72 -9.92
N LEU A 284 -9.06 -27.48 -9.70
CA LEU A 284 -8.38 -26.53 -8.81
C LEU A 284 -9.03 -26.58 -7.42
N ASP A 285 -8.23 -26.88 -6.42
CA ASP A 285 -8.65 -26.78 -5.02
C ASP A 285 -8.60 -25.32 -4.55
N LEU A 286 -9.64 -24.56 -4.94
CA LEU A 286 -9.80 -23.14 -4.61
C LEU A 286 -11.29 -22.90 -4.27
N SER A 287 -11.60 -22.91 -2.98
CA SER A 287 -12.97 -22.84 -2.46
C SER A 287 -13.79 -21.62 -2.91
N GLN A 288 -13.10 -20.50 -3.16
CA GLN A 288 -13.75 -19.23 -3.53
C GLN A 288 -13.87 -18.98 -5.04
N ARG A 289 -13.46 -19.92 -5.89
CA ARG A 289 -13.45 -19.73 -7.34
C ARG A 289 -14.67 -20.36 -8.03
N LYS A 290 -15.31 -19.58 -8.92
CA LYS A 290 -16.46 -20.05 -9.73
C LYS A 290 -16.08 -21.12 -10.77
N TYR A 291 -14.91 -20.96 -11.41
CA TYR A 291 -14.41 -21.84 -12.48
C TYR A 291 -13.27 -22.70 -11.93
N ARG A 292 -13.59 -23.94 -11.53
CA ARG A 292 -12.67 -24.85 -10.83
C ARG A 292 -12.09 -25.96 -11.72
N THR A 293 -12.62 -26.12 -12.94
CA THR A 293 -12.25 -27.22 -13.84
C THR A 293 -11.80 -26.71 -15.20
N PRO A 294 -10.71 -25.86 -15.25
CA PRO A 294 -10.20 -25.40 -16.53
C PRO A 294 -9.62 -26.57 -17.36
N ARG A 295 -9.66 -26.42 -18.68
CA ARG A 295 -8.94 -27.27 -19.62
C ARG A 295 -7.57 -26.67 -19.90
N ILE A 296 -6.56 -27.51 -19.93
CA ILE A 296 -5.18 -27.11 -20.15
C ILE A 296 -4.51 -27.93 -21.24
N TYR A 297 -3.62 -27.26 -21.96
CA TYR A 297 -2.64 -27.90 -22.82
C TYR A 297 -1.25 -27.42 -22.41
N GLU A 298 -0.29 -28.37 -22.29
CA GLU A 298 1.06 -28.07 -21.85
C GLU A 298 2.05 -28.42 -22.95
N GLN A 299 3.00 -27.51 -23.20
CA GLN A 299 4.10 -27.71 -24.12
C GLN A 299 5.38 -27.05 -23.62
N LYS A 300 6.49 -27.39 -24.24
CA LYS A 300 7.76 -26.70 -24.07
C LYS A 300 7.90 -25.60 -25.13
N VAL A 301 8.40 -24.44 -24.72
CA VAL A 301 8.65 -23.31 -25.63
C VAL A 301 10.05 -22.76 -25.40
N CYS A 302 10.79 -22.53 -26.48
CA CYS A 302 12.06 -21.83 -26.44
C CYS A 302 11.77 -20.31 -26.52
N LEU A 303 12.16 -19.56 -25.47
CA LEU A 303 12.07 -18.11 -25.42
C LEU A 303 13.47 -17.58 -25.15
N SER A 304 13.99 -16.76 -26.04
CA SER A 304 15.40 -16.35 -26.02
C SER A 304 16.37 -17.55 -26.07
N LYS A 305 17.14 -17.82 -25.01
CA LYS A 305 18.17 -18.89 -25.00
C LYS A 305 17.74 -20.16 -24.29
N ARG A 306 16.63 -20.12 -23.52
CA ARG A 306 16.20 -21.21 -22.64
C ARG A 306 14.82 -21.73 -22.99
N THR A 307 14.58 -22.97 -22.61
CA THR A 307 13.30 -23.66 -22.80
C THR A 307 12.52 -23.69 -21.50
N PHE A 308 11.26 -23.24 -21.58
CA PHE A 308 10.32 -23.14 -20.47
C PHE A 308 9.08 -23.99 -20.70
N ARG A 309 8.33 -24.26 -19.64
CA ARG A 309 7.00 -24.84 -19.72
C ARG A 309 5.99 -23.75 -20.08
N GLN A 310 5.12 -24.04 -21.00
CA GLN A 310 4.03 -23.14 -21.40
C GLN A 310 2.70 -23.87 -21.29
N PHE A 311 1.72 -23.19 -20.72
CA PHE A 311 0.36 -23.69 -20.56
C PHE A 311 -0.60 -22.79 -21.35
N PHE A 312 -1.46 -23.41 -22.15
CA PHE A 312 -2.68 -22.78 -22.64
C PHE A 312 -3.82 -23.22 -21.74
N ILE A 313 -4.60 -22.25 -21.23
CA ILE A 313 -5.65 -22.50 -20.24
C ILE A 313 -6.94 -21.90 -20.75
N LYS A 314 -8.00 -22.71 -20.84
CA LYS A 314 -9.36 -22.32 -21.22
C LYS A 314 -10.32 -22.53 -20.05
N ASP A 315 -11.52 -22.00 -20.19
CA ASP A 315 -12.63 -22.18 -19.23
C ASP A 315 -12.36 -21.55 -17.85
N LEU A 316 -11.66 -20.40 -17.84
CA LEU A 316 -11.43 -19.59 -16.65
C LEU A 316 -12.49 -18.48 -16.46
N GLY A 317 -13.58 -18.51 -17.25
CA GLY A 317 -14.66 -17.53 -17.19
C GLY A 317 -14.53 -16.36 -18.16
N HIS A 318 -13.62 -16.46 -19.11
CA HIS A 318 -13.48 -15.56 -20.26
C HIS A 318 -13.22 -16.38 -21.53
N ASP A 319 -13.60 -15.82 -22.68
CA ASP A 319 -13.54 -16.53 -23.97
C ASP A 319 -12.11 -16.76 -24.46
N GLU A 320 -11.22 -15.82 -24.17
CA GLU A 320 -9.85 -15.91 -24.62
C GLU A 320 -8.97 -16.80 -23.72
N PRO A 321 -8.10 -17.65 -24.30
CA PRO A 321 -7.22 -18.50 -23.52
C PRO A 321 -6.17 -17.70 -22.75
N THR A 322 -5.87 -18.12 -21.54
CA THR A 322 -4.71 -17.61 -20.78
C THR A 322 -3.46 -18.39 -21.17
N ILE A 323 -2.37 -17.68 -21.44
CA ILE A 323 -1.08 -18.28 -21.79
C ILE A 323 -0.10 -18.00 -20.64
N LEU A 324 0.33 -19.08 -19.97
CA LEU A 324 1.23 -19.03 -18.82
C LEU A 324 2.59 -19.65 -19.18
N VAL A 325 3.68 -19.03 -18.76
CA VAL A 325 5.06 -19.53 -18.91
C VAL A 325 5.73 -19.60 -17.55
N THR A 326 6.48 -20.67 -17.31
CA THR A 326 7.22 -20.91 -16.06
C THR A 326 8.50 -21.74 -16.29
N ASN A 327 9.50 -21.52 -15.45
CA ASN A 327 10.67 -22.38 -15.32
C ASN A 327 10.52 -23.47 -14.23
N ASP A 328 9.39 -23.50 -13.50
CA ASP A 328 9.13 -24.52 -12.49
C ASP A 328 8.93 -25.89 -13.15
N ARG A 329 9.95 -26.75 -13.02
CA ARG A 329 9.96 -28.11 -13.60
C ARG A 329 9.40 -29.17 -12.65
N ARG A 330 9.18 -28.83 -11.36
CA ARG A 330 8.81 -29.78 -10.31
C ARG A 330 7.31 -29.79 -10.01
N SER A 331 6.70 -28.62 -10.00
CA SER A 331 5.28 -28.50 -9.66
C SER A 331 4.36 -29.06 -10.75
N THR A 332 3.26 -29.65 -10.31
CA THR A 332 2.19 -30.11 -11.23
C THR A 332 1.48 -28.91 -11.87
N ALA A 333 0.84 -29.13 -13.01
CA ALA A 333 0.05 -28.11 -13.67
C ALA A 333 -1.05 -27.53 -12.74
N CYS A 334 -1.69 -28.39 -11.95
CA CYS A 334 -2.71 -27.97 -10.97
C CYS A 334 -2.13 -27.01 -9.93
N GLN A 335 -0.97 -27.33 -9.34
CA GLN A 335 -0.29 -26.47 -8.37
C GLN A 335 0.13 -25.13 -8.99
N LEU A 336 0.65 -25.15 -10.22
CA LEU A 336 1.05 -23.94 -10.93
C LEU A 336 -0.16 -23.03 -11.23
N ILE A 337 -1.25 -23.59 -11.72
CA ILE A 337 -2.45 -22.82 -12.03
C ILE A 337 -3.10 -22.30 -10.74
N ALA A 338 -3.11 -23.09 -9.66
CA ALA A 338 -3.59 -22.65 -8.36
C ALA A 338 -2.74 -21.48 -7.82
N ARG A 339 -1.40 -21.56 -7.93
CA ARG A 339 -0.49 -20.45 -7.57
C ARG A 339 -0.75 -19.20 -8.41
N TYR A 340 -0.90 -19.36 -9.72
CA TYR A 340 -1.25 -18.24 -10.61
C TYR A 340 -2.63 -17.64 -10.25
N ALA A 341 -3.59 -18.46 -9.90
CA ALA A 341 -4.90 -18.00 -9.51
C ALA A 341 -4.88 -17.13 -8.24
N ARG A 342 -3.95 -17.38 -7.33
CA ARG A 342 -3.70 -16.52 -6.14
C ARG A 342 -3.14 -15.15 -6.52
N ARG A 343 -2.54 -15.00 -7.72
CA ARG A 343 -2.12 -13.66 -8.21
C ARG A 343 -3.28 -12.67 -8.29
N MET A 344 -4.51 -13.13 -8.52
CA MET A 344 -5.68 -12.23 -8.48
C MET A 344 -5.85 -11.56 -7.11
N LEU A 345 -5.20 -12.06 -6.05
CA LEU A 345 -5.18 -11.41 -4.74
C LEU A 345 -4.41 -10.09 -4.76
N ILE A 346 -3.39 -9.92 -5.64
CA ILE A 346 -2.74 -8.61 -5.79
C ILE A 346 -3.69 -7.58 -6.42
N GLU A 347 -4.56 -8.01 -7.34
CA GLU A 347 -5.56 -7.11 -7.93
C GLU A 347 -6.57 -6.63 -6.87
N ASN A 348 -6.95 -7.51 -5.94
CA ASN A 348 -7.78 -7.16 -4.80
C ASN A 348 -7.04 -6.22 -3.83
N ALA A 349 -5.78 -6.49 -3.52
CA ALA A 349 -4.96 -5.63 -2.68
C ALA A 349 -4.70 -4.26 -3.34
N LEU A 350 -4.46 -4.23 -4.66
CA LEU A 350 -4.37 -2.99 -5.43
C LEU A 350 -5.72 -2.24 -5.44
N ALA A 351 -6.84 -2.95 -5.54
CA ALA A 351 -8.16 -2.33 -5.43
C ALA A 351 -8.39 -1.72 -4.03
N ASP A 352 -7.94 -2.38 -2.96
CA ASP A 352 -7.95 -1.84 -1.61
C ASP A 352 -6.98 -0.66 -1.46
N ALA A 353 -5.78 -0.75 -2.01
CA ALA A 353 -4.82 0.34 -2.06
C ALA A 353 -5.38 1.60 -2.74
N VAL A 354 -6.13 1.42 -3.83
CA VAL A 354 -6.79 2.54 -4.53
C VAL A 354 -7.98 3.07 -3.75
N ARG A 355 -8.84 2.19 -3.23
CA ARG A 355 -10.13 2.59 -2.62
C ARG A 355 -9.97 3.07 -1.18
N PHE A 356 -9.05 2.50 -0.45
CA PHE A 356 -8.85 2.76 0.97
C PHE A 356 -7.62 3.64 1.25
N PHE A 357 -6.46 3.28 0.68
CA PHE A 357 -5.24 4.08 0.84
C PHE A 357 -5.09 5.20 -0.19
N HIS A 358 -6.04 5.33 -1.13
CA HIS A 358 -6.17 6.42 -2.08
C HIS A 358 -4.91 6.70 -2.91
N ILE A 359 -4.23 5.65 -3.37
CA ILE A 359 -3.00 5.82 -4.15
C ILE A 359 -3.21 6.54 -5.48
N ASP A 360 -4.41 6.51 -6.05
CA ASP A 360 -4.78 7.24 -7.27
C ASP A 360 -5.12 8.72 -7.02
N ALA A 361 -5.30 9.12 -5.76
CA ALA A 361 -5.62 10.49 -5.38
C ALA A 361 -4.39 11.36 -5.12
N LEU A 362 -3.20 10.84 -5.38
CA LEU A 362 -1.92 11.54 -5.21
C LEU A 362 -1.78 12.65 -6.25
N SER A 363 -2.47 13.76 -6.04
CA SER A 363 -2.44 14.96 -6.87
C SER A 363 -1.23 15.85 -6.53
N SER A 364 -0.03 15.30 -6.61
CA SER A 364 1.17 16.03 -6.30
C SER A 364 1.87 16.48 -7.60
N SER A 365 2.39 17.69 -7.63
CA SER A 365 3.20 18.19 -8.73
C SER A 365 4.65 17.72 -8.70
N VAL A 366 5.01 16.81 -7.78
CA VAL A 366 6.38 16.31 -7.60
C VAL A 366 6.38 14.79 -7.46
N GLY A 367 7.13 14.10 -8.32
CA GLY A 367 7.21 12.62 -8.35
C GLY A 367 7.71 12.00 -7.04
N LEU A 368 8.60 12.69 -6.32
CA LEU A 368 9.09 12.27 -5.01
C LEU A 368 7.98 12.05 -3.99
N LYS A 369 6.89 12.83 -4.07
CA LYS A 369 5.75 12.68 -3.17
C LYS A 369 5.01 11.38 -3.41
N VAL A 370 4.94 10.91 -4.65
CA VAL A 370 4.32 9.63 -5.00
C VAL A 370 5.12 8.49 -4.39
N ASP A 371 6.44 8.53 -4.51
CA ASP A 371 7.33 7.48 -3.99
C ASP A 371 7.20 7.33 -2.46
N PHE A 372 7.21 8.45 -1.73
CA PHE A 372 7.01 8.43 -0.28
C PHE A 372 5.60 7.95 0.10
N ASP A 373 4.58 8.36 -0.63
CA ASP A 373 3.20 7.92 -0.37
C ASP A 373 3.03 6.41 -0.62
N MET A 374 3.78 5.83 -1.58
CA MET A 374 3.84 4.38 -1.77
C MET A 374 4.55 3.67 -0.61
N ALA A 375 5.62 4.25 -0.07
CA ALA A 375 6.27 3.70 1.13
C ALA A 375 5.32 3.72 2.34
N LEU A 376 4.55 4.80 2.53
CA LEU A 376 3.52 4.85 3.58
C LEU A 376 2.43 3.79 3.38
N LEU A 377 2.06 3.46 2.13
CA LEU A 377 1.17 2.36 1.82
C LEU A 377 1.74 1.03 2.32
N VAL A 378 3.03 0.77 2.07
CA VAL A 378 3.70 -0.47 2.53
C VAL A 378 3.65 -0.57 4.05
N LEU A 379 3.98 0.50 4.77
CA LEU A 379 3.92 0.52 6.24
C LEU A 379 2.49 0.32 6.75
N ALA A 380 1.53 1.08 6.21
CA ALA A 380 0.13 1.02 6.63
C ALA A 380 -0.51 -0.35 6.35
N SER A 381 -0.25 -0.95 5.17
CA SER A 381 -0.76 -2.28 4.84
C SER A 381 -0.23 -3.36 5.80
N GLY A 382 1.04 -3.27 6.20
CA GLY A 382 1.64 -4.14 7.21
C GLY A 382 0.96 -4.00 8.57
N LEU A 383 0.74 -2.77 9.04
CA LEU A 383 0.04 -2.50 10.31
C LEU A 383 -1.41 -3.01 10.29
N TYR A 384 -2.14 -2.83 9.19
CA TYR A 384 -3.50 -3.37 9.04
C TYR A 384 -3.50 -4.90 9.02
N ARG A 385 -2.50 -5.55 8.43
CA ARG A 385 -2.38 -7.02 8.44
C ARG A 385 -2.11 -7.54 9.85
N LEU A 386 -1.23 -6.88 10.62
CA LEU A 386 -1.00 -7.22 12.03
C LEU A 386 -2.29 -7.07 12.84
N MET A 387 -3.05 -5.99 12.60
CA MET A 387 -4.36 -5.81 13.23
C MET A 387 -5.34 -6.93 12.84
N ALA A 388 -5.41 -7.30 11.55
CA ALA A 388 -6.25 -8.38 11.06
C ALA A 388 -5.94 -9.71 11.77
N ASN A 389 -4.65 -10.04 11.89
CA ASN A 389 -4.20 -11.28 12.54
C ASN A 389 -4.52 -11.32 14.04
N ARG A 390 -4.59 -10.16 14.68
CA ARG A 390 -4.92 -10.02 16.11
C ARG A 390 -6.42 -10.12 16.39
N MET A 391 -7.26 -9.75 15.43
CA MET A 391 -8.70 -9.66 15.62
C MET A 391 -9.42 -10.95 15.18
N ARG A 392 -10.13 -11.58 16.12
CA ARG A 392 -10.88 -12.82 15.84
C ARG A 392 -11.88 -12.64 14.71
N GLY A 393 -11.79 -13.47 13.67
CA GLY A 393 -12.69 -13.43 12.52
C GLY A 393 -12.30 -12.43 11.42
N TYR A 394 -11.15 -11.74 11.57
CA TYR A 394 -10.66 -10.74 10.60
C TYR A 394 -9.36 -11.16 9.89
N HIS A 395 -8.89 -12.38 10.09
CA HIS A 395 -7.60 -12.84 9.53
C HIS A 395 -7.46 -12.59 8.02
N ASP A 396 -8.54 -12.80 7.25
CA ASP A 396 -8.56 -12.60 5.80
C ASP A 396 -9.12 -11.23 5.38
N ALA A 397 -9.44 -10.36 6.36
CA ALA A 397 -10.06 -9.08 6.08
C ALA A 397 -9.09 -8.09 5.43
N GLN A 398 -9.60 -7.30 4.50
CA GLN A 398 -8.89 -6.17 3.88
C GLN A 398 -8.87 -4.96 4.82
N ALA A 399 -7.93 -4.04 4.61
CA ALA A 399 -7.77 -2.84 5.43
C ALA A 399 -9.05 -2.00 5.51
N ARG A 400 -9.78 -1.86 4.41
CA ARG A 400 -11.07 -1.15 4.38
C ARG A 400 -12.12 -1.76 5.31
N GLN A 401 -12.19 -3.09 5.39
CA GLN A 401 -13.13 -3.76 6.28
C GLN A 401 -12.73 -3.56 7.74
N ILE A 402 -11.43 -3.75 8.06
CA ILE A 402 -10.90 -3.53 9.41
C ILE A 402 -11.14 -2.10 9.85
N PHE A 403 -10.89 -1.12 8.98
CA PHE A 403 -11.15 0.28 9.28
C PHE A 403 -12.60 0.51 9.64
N ARG A 404 -13.53 0.15 8.75
CA ARG A 404 -14.98 0.36 8.94
C ARG A 404 -15.50 -0.28 10.22
N ASP A 405 -15.05 -1.50 10.51
CA ASP A 405 -15.62 -2.32 11.58
C ASP A 405 -14.93 -2.09 12.93
N LEU A 406 -13.62 -1.77 12.95
CA LEU A 406 -12.79 -1.78 14.16
C LEU A 406 -12.03 -0.47 14.43
N ILE A 407 -11.68 0.31 13.41
CA ILE A 407 -10.81 1.48 13.57
C ILE A 407 -11.59 2.80 13.51
N ASP A 408 -12.57 2.93 12.62
CA ASP A 408 -13.40 4.13 12.49
C ASP A 408 -14.31 4.28 13.72
N MET A 409 -13.74 4.66 14.86
CA MET A 409 -14.47 4.87 16.11
C MET A 409 -13.89 6.01 16.94
N PRO A 410 -14.77 6.82 17.54
CA PRO A 410 -14.38 7.86 18.48
C PRO A 410 -13.98 7.26 19.83
N ALA A 411 -13.27 8.05 20.62
CA ALA A 411 -12.86 7.69 21.98
C ALA A 411 -12.78 8.93 22.89
N ASP A 412 -12.96 8.70 24.18
CA ASP A 412 -12.61 9.64 25.22
C ASP A 412 -11.20 9.29 25.72
N ILE A 413 -10.36 10.30 25.89
CA ILE A 413 -8.97 10.15 26.30
C ILE A 413 -8.75 10.96 27.57
N ALA A 414 -8.22 10.32 28.59
CA ALA A 414 -7.79 10.97 29.82
C ALA A 414 -6.26 10.91 29.91
N ILE A 415 -5.62 12.07 30.03
CA ILE A 415 -4.18 12.21 30.27
C ILE A 415 -3.98 12.49 31.75
N THR A 416 -3.16 11.68 32.41
CA THR A 416 -2.73 11.87 33.79
C THR A 416 -1.22 12.07 33.83
N GLY A 417 -0.65 12.29 35.04
CA GLY A 417 0.82 12.40 35.19
C GLY A 417 1.60 11.13 34.78
N HIS A 418 0.95 9.97 34.66
CA HIS A 418 1.61 8.68 34.46
C HIS A 418 1.10 7.90 33.25
N GLU A 419 -0.13 8.14 32.83
CA GLU A 419 -0.76 7.34 31.76
C GLU A 419 -1.69 8.17 30.88
N VAL A 420 -1.91 7.65 29.68
CA VAL A 420 -2.94 8.07 28.74
C VAL A 420 -3.93 6.93 28.60
N THR A 421 -5.14 7.14 29.08
CA THR A 421 -6.21 6.15 29.06
C THR A 421 -7.12 6.43 27.87
N VAL A 422 -7.41 5.42 27.05
CA VAL A 422 -8.30 5.52 25.89
C VAL A 422 -9.51 4.63 26.12
N ARG A 423 -10.70 5.25 26.12
CA ARG A 423 -12.00 4.60 26.23
C ARG A 423 -12.77 4.76 24.94
N PHE A 424 -13.05 3.66 24.26
CA PHE A 424 -13.78 3.69 22.99
C PHE A 424 -15.28 3.84 23.21
N HIS A 425 -15.94 4.59 22.32
CA HIS A 425 -17.39 4.67 22.30
C HIS A 425 -18.00 3.35 21.81
N ARG A 426 -19.18 3.03 22.31
CA ARG A 426 -19.88 1.77 21.97
C ARG A 426 -20.16 1.65 20.48
N ARG A 427 -19.72 0.52 19.91
CA ARG A 427 -19.98 0.11 18.53
C ARG A 427 -20.23 -1.40 18.43
N ALA A 428 -20.89 -1.85 17.37
CA ALA A 428 -21.28 -3.25 17.19
C ALA A 428 -20.09 -4.24 17.30
N HIS A 429 -18.92 -3.87 16.77
CA HIS A 429 -17.73 -4.73 16.76
C HIS A 429 -16.74 -4.44 17.90
N LEU A 430 -17.04 -3.48 18.78
CA LEU A 430 -16.17 -3.17 19.93
C LEU A 430 -15.84 -4.40 20.80
N PRO A 431 -16.75 -5.36 21.06
CA PRO A 431 -16.40 -6.57 21.82
C PRO A 431 -15.25 -7.38 21.25
N ILE A 432 -15.02 -7.35 19.93
CA ILE A 432 -13.90 -8.03 19.27
C ILE A 432 -12.58 -7.33 19.63
N VAL A 433 -12.59 -6.00 19.64
CA VAL A 433 -11.43 -5.18 20.02
C VAL A 433 -11.11 -5.38 21.51
N LEU A 434 -12.11 -5.34 22.39
CA LEU A 434 -11.96 -5.57 23.82
C LEU A 434 -11.42 -6.95 24.16
N ALA A 435 -11.80 -7.97 23.39
CA ALA A 435 -11.30 -9.33 23.58
C ALA A 435 -9.84 -9.53 23.13
N SER A 436 -9.24 -8.54 22.44
CA SER A 436 -7.86 -8.63 21.97
C SER A 436 -6.84 -8.49 23.09
N ASP A 437 -5.59 -8.84 22.79
CA ASP A 437 -4.46 -8.70 23.72
C ASP A 437 -4.07 -7.25 24.01
N LEU A 438 -4.55 -6.28 23.19
CA LEU A 438 -4.30 -4.85 23.35
C LEU A 438 -4.80 -4.30 24.69
N PHE A 439 -5.87 -4.89 25.25
CA PHE A 439 -6.45 -4.46 26.52
C PHE A 439 -5.77 -5.09 27.75
N LYS A 440 -4.86 -6.05 27.53
CA LYS A 440 -4.22 -6.79 28.65
C LYS A 440 -2.95 -6.12 29.18
N LYS A 441 -2.33 -5.25 28.38
CA LYS A 441 -1.02 -4.66 28.72
C LYS A 441 -0.99 -3.18 28.38
N SER A 442 -0.39 -2.38 29.26
CA SER A 442 -0.03 -1.00 28.94
C SER A 442 1.28 -0.98 28.14
N VAL A 443 1.47 0.08 27.36
CA VAL A 443 2.64 0.29 26.51
C VAL A 443 3.23 1.67 26.79
N ALA A 444 4.52 1.74 27.19
CA ALA A 444 5.22 3.01 27.31
C ALA A 444 5.46 3.62 25.94
N VAL A 445 4.95 4.82 25.70
CA VAL A 445 5.03 5.48 24.39
C VAL A 445 6.18 6.49 24.39
N PRO A 446 7.26 6.25 23.62
CA PRO A 446 8.46 7.08 23.66
C PRO A 446 8.20 8.55 23.30
N TRP A 447 7.31 8.82 22.33
CA TRP A 447 6.99 10.19 21.94
C TRP A 447 5.98 10.90 22.85
N TRP A 448 5.51 10.22 23.89
CA TRP A 448 4.77 10.78 25.02
C TRP A 448 5.63 10.86 26.27
N LYS A 449 6.95 11.05 26.13
CA LYS A 449 7.91 11.08 27.23
C LYS A 449 7.84 9.83 28.13
N GLY A 450 7.41 8.70 27.58
CA GLY A 450 7.30 7.41 28.28
C GLY A 450 5.99 7.18 29.04
N LEU A 451 4.98 8.05 28.92
CA LEU A 451 3.66 7.78 29.49
C LEU A 451 3.09 6.46 28.97
N GLN A 452 2.39 5.77 29.86
CA GLN A 452 1.78 4.48 29.55
C GLN A 452 0.48 4.68 28.79
N LEU A 453 0.34 4.03 27.60
CA LEU A 453 -0.95 3.89 26.94
C LEU A 453 -1.72 2.73 27.55
N LYS A 454 -2.95 2.95 27.91
CA LYS A 454 -3.86 1.95 28.45
C LYS A 454 -5.22 2.05 27.77
N PHE A 455 -5.76 0.92 27.32
CA PHE A 455 -7.12 0.84 26.81
C PHE A 455 -8.05 0.38 27.93
N VAL A 456 -9.22 1.01 28.04
CA VAL A 456 -10.24 0.70 29.05
C VAL A 456 -11.60 0.54 28.39
N GLU A 457 -12.48 -0.24 29.07
CA GLU A 457 -13.85 -0.45 28.65
C GLU A 457 -14.72 0.80 28.81
#